data_f0cc38452507fa18f3de41b3ff81c257
#
_entry.id   f0cc38452507fa18f3de41b3ff81c257
#
_cell.length_a   1.000
_cell.length_b   1.000
_cell.length_c   1.000
_cell.angle_alpha   90.00
_cell.angle_beta   90.00
_cell.angle_gamma   90.00
#
_symmetry.space_group_name_H-M   'P 1'
#
loop_
_entity.id
_entity.type
_entity.pdbx_description
1 polymer ?
#
loop_
_entity_poly.entity_id
_entity_poly.type
_entity_poly.pdbx_seq_one_letter_code
_entity_poly.pdbx_strand_id
1 'polypeptide(L)'
;TLTFLPIRFKSNGELDSRSQARVKTEEEFAVLLDYVSYVLKDTGADILSGEISASPYMQEKGNACTYCQYHAVCGFDLQLPGFAYRKLPEAEDADIMEKMKEAGEEEGR
;
A
#
# COMPACT_ATOMS: atom_id res chain seq x y z
N THR A 1 -18.38 12.20 18.85
CA THR A 1 -17.55 11.07 18.37
C THR A 1 -18.46 9.87 18.17
N LEU A 2 -18.53 9.33 16.96
CA LEU A 2 -19.22 8.07 16.71
C LEU A 2 -18.42 6.94 17.34
N THR A 3 -19.04 6.14 18.21
CA THR A 3 -18.36 5.15 19.05
C THR A 3 -17.65 4.05 18.25
N PHE A 4 -18.09 3.79 17.01
CA PHE A 4 -17.57 2.73 16.14
C PHE A 4 -16.66 3.22 15.00
N LEU A 5 -16.67 4.54 14.72
CA LEU A 5 -15.84 5.12 13.68
C LEU A 5 -14.92 6.16 14.30
N PRO A 6 -13.61 6.14 14.02
CA PRO A 6 -12.65 7.11 14.55
C PRO A 6 -12.76 8.46 13.83
N ILE A 7 -13.99 8.97 13.70
CA ILE A 7 -14.33 10.21 13.02
C ILE A 7 -14.68 11.28 14.07
N ARG A 8 -14.09 12.45 13.94
CA ARG A 8 -14.37 13.61 14.79
C ARG A 8 -14.84 14.78 13.94
N PHE A 9 -15.84 15.49 14.44
CA PHE A 9 -16.33 16.72 13.85
C PHE A 9 -15.87 17.91 14.71
N LYS A 10 -15.57 19.03 14.05
CA LYS A 10 -15.38 20.32 14.69
C LYS A 10 -16.73 20.84 15.22
N SER A 11 -16.68 21.88 16.04
CA SER A 11 -17.89 22.55 16.55
C SER A 11 -18.77 23.16 15.45
N ASN A 12 -18.23 23.44 14.28
CA ASN A 12 -18.93 23.95 13.10
C ASN A 12 -19.55 22.86 12.21
N GLY A 13 -19.47 21.58 12.60
CA GLY A 13 -20.03 20.45 11.85
C GLY A 13 -19.10 19.90 10.76
N GLU A 14 -17.94 20.48 10.50
CA GLU A 14 -16.96 19.96 9.57
C GLU A 14 -16.12 18.84 10.19
N LEU A 15 -15.58 17.96 9.36
CA LEU A 15 -14.60 16.96 9.79
C LEU A 15 -13.33 17.66 10.32
N ASP A 16 -12.76 17.13 11.39
CA ASP A 16 -11.43 17.56 11.80
C ASP A 16 -10.37 17.09 10.79
N SER A 17 -9.19 17.70 10.79
CA SER A 17 -8.13 17.43 9.81
C SER A 17 -7.66 15.96 9.83
N ARG A 18 -7.66 15.32 11.00
CA ARG A 18 -7.25 13.91 11.14
C ARG A 18 -8.32 12.96 10.62
N SER A 19 -9.59 13.33 10.78
CA SER A 19 -10.71 12.55 10.26
C SER A 19 -10.85 12.74 8.76
N GLN A 20 -10.61 13.94 8.25
CA GLN A 20 -10.65 14.26 6.83
C GLN A 20 -9.61 13.46 6.04
N ALA A 21 -8.40 13.27 6.58
CA ALA A 21 -7.37 12.43 5.97
C ALA A 21 -7.72 10.93 5.89
N ARG A 22 -8.74 10.47 6.61
CA ARG A 22 -9.19 9.07 6.65
C ARG A 22 -10.49 8.82 5.88
N VAL A 23 -11.12 9.85 5.39
CA VAL A 23 -12.37 9.77 4.63
C VAL A 23 -12.04 9.97 3.16
N LYS A 24 -12.53 9.09 2.33
CA LYS A 24 -12.41 9.15 0.88
C LYS A 24 -13.79 9.34 0.25
N THR A 25 -13.83 9.96 -0.93
CA THR A 25 -15.07 10.04 -1.71
C THR A 25 -15.44 8.68 -2.27
N GLU A 26 -16.66 8.55 -2.79
CA GLU A 26 -17.11 7.31 -3.44
C GLU A 26 -16.24 6.98 -4.66
N GLU A 27 -15.87 7.98 -5.45
CA GLU A 27 -15.00 7.83 -6.61
C GLU A 27 -13.58 7.40 -6.21
N GLU A 28 -13.00 8.02 -5.19
CA GLU A 28 -11.68 7.61 -4.65
C GLU A 28 -11.72 6.19 -4.10
N PHE A 29 -12.82 5.82 -3.46
CA PHE A 29 -12.97 4.47 -2.93
C PHE A 29 -13.12 3.43 -4.03
N ALA A 30 -13.82 3.75 -5.12
CA ALA A 30 -13.89 2.88 -6.31
C ALA A 30 -12.50 2.64 -6.91
N VAL A 31 -11.71 3.69 -7.12
CA VAL A 31 -10.32 3.59 -7.59
C VAL A 31 -9.48 2.67 -6.69
N LEU A 32 -9.66 2.78 -5.38
CA LEU A 32 -8.94 1.95 -4.41
C LEU A 32 -9.33 0.47 -4.50
N LEU A 33 -10.62 0.17 -4.70
CA LEU A 33 -11.11 -1.20 -4.89
C LEU A 33 -10.63 -1.82 -6.21
N ASP A 34 -10.62 -1.05 -7.28
CA ASP A 34 -10.12 -1.48 -8.58
C ASP A 34 -8.62 -1.78 -8.49
N TYR A 35 -7.85 -0.91 -7.85
CA TYR A 35 -6.43 -1.14 -7.62
C TYR A 35 -6.16 -2.38 -6.74
N VAL A 36 -6.93 -2.61 -5.70
CA VAL A 36 -6.81 -3.84 -4.87
C VAL A 36 -7.08 -5.08 -5.72
N SER A 37 -8.09 -5.04 -6.59
CA SER A 37 -8.40 -6.14 -7.50
C SER A 37 -7.27 -6.41 -8.48
N TYR A 38 -6.68 -5.36 -9.04
CA TYR A 38 -5.49 -5.44 -9.88
C TYR A 38 -4.32 -6.11 -9.16
N VAL A 39 -3.93 -5.60 -7.97
CA VAL A 39 -2.82 -6.15 -7.18
C VAL A 39 -3.04 -7.62 -6.82
N LEU A 40 -4.27 -8.02 -6.49
CA LEU A 40 -4.59 -9.41 -6.19
C LEU A 40 -4.40 -10.33 -7.38
N LYS A 41 -4.81 -9.91 -8.59
CA LYS A 41 -4.62 -10.68 -9.82
C LYS A 41 -3.14 -10.78 -10.19
N ASP A 42 -2.42 -9.68 -10.14
CA ASP A 42 -0.98 -9.61 -10.43
C ASP A 42 -0.18 -10.51 -9.48
N THR A 43 -0.42 -10.37 -8.17
CA THR A 43 0.20 -11.24 -7.16
C THR A 43 -0.16 -12.71 -7.37
N GLY A 44 -1.40 -13.02 -7.75
CA GLY A 44 -1.84 -14.37 -8.07
C GLY A 44 -1.11 -14.95 -9.28
N ALA A 45 -0.90 -14.15 -10.31
CA ALA A 45 -0.13 -14.54 -11.49
C ALA A 45 1.35 -14.79 -11.14
N ASP A 46 1.96 -13.95 -10.32
CA ASP A 46 3.33 -14.13 -9.84
C ASP A 46 3.50 -15.44 -9.07
N ILE A 47 2.58 -15.73 -8.15
CA ILE A 47 2.59 -16.99 -7.40
C ILE A 47 2.49 -18.20 -8.35
N LEU A 48 1.57 -18.16 -9.32
CA LEU A 48 1.39 -19.25 -10.29
C LEU A 48 2.58 -19.40 -11.23
N SER A 49 3.29 -18.32 -11.53
CA SER A 49 4.51 -18.36 -12.34
C SER A 49 5.75 -18.85 -11.57
N GLY A 50 5.64 -19.01 -10.26
CA GLY A 50 6.74 -19.42 -9.39
C GLY A 50 7.69 -18.31 -9.01
N GLU A 51 7.22 -17.04 -9.01
CA GLU A 51 8.00 -15.90 -8.51
C GLU A 51 8.23 -16.04 -7.00
N ILE A 52 9.49 -16.17 -6.60
CA ILE A 52 9.92 -16.37 -5.21
C ILE A 52 10.98 -15.37 -4.76
N SER A 53 11.24 -14.32 -5.55
CA SER A 53 12.27 -13.33 -5.24
C SER A 53 11.99 -12.63 -3.91
N ALA A 54 12.99 -12.59 -3.04
CA ALA A 54 12.93 -11.83 -1.81
C ALA A 54 13.32 -10.37 -2.10
N SER A 55 12.33 -9.51 -2.30
CA SER A 55 12.52 -8.07 -2.57
C SER A 55 11.73 -7.21 -1.58
N PRO A 56 12.11 -7.21 -0.28
CA PRO A 56 11.40 -6.45 0.73
C PRO A 56 11.54 -4.95 0.50
N TYR A 57 10.52 -4.19 0.88
CA TYR A 57 10.56 -2.73 0.78
C TYR A 57 11.31 -2.08 1.94
N MET A 58 11.83 -0.88 1.69
CA MET A 58 12.38 0.03 2.69
C MET A 58 11.84 1.44 2.48
N GLN A 59 11.39 2.06 3.55
CA GLN A 59 10.98 3.46 3.64
C GLN A 59 11.77 4.13 4.77
N GLU A 60 11.71 5.47 4.88
CA GLU A 60 12.37 6.21 5.95
C GLU A 60 11.93 5.77 7.35
N LYS A 61 10.66 5.38 7.52
CA LYS A 61 10.06 5.00 8.81
C LYS A 61 10.17 3.53 9.15
N GLY A 62 10.73 2.70 8.27
CA GLY A 62 10.89 1.27 8.51
C GLY A 62 10.96 0.44 7.24
N ASN A 63 11.03 -0.86 7.43
CA ASN A 63 11.10 -1.82 6.33
C ASN A 63 10.23 -3.05 6.60
N ALA A 64 10.00 -3.85 5.57
CA ALA A 64 9.19 -5.07 5.64
C ALA A 64 9.74 -6.12 6.63
N CYS A 65 11.05 -6.08 6.92
CA CYS A 65 11.72 -7.10 7.74
C CYS A 65 11.64 -6.84 9.24
N THR A 66 11.35 -5.61 9.68
CA THR A 66 11.41 -5.20 11.10
C THR A 66 10.57 -6.08 12.03
N TYR A 67 9.38 -6.50 11.59
CA TYR A 67 8.45 -7.33 12.35
C TYR A 67 8.11 -8.66 11.65
N CYS A 68 8.94 -9.07 10.68
CA CYS A 68 8.69 -10.27 9.89
C CYS A 68 8.99 -11.53 10.73
N GLN A 69 8.01 -12.42 10.84
CA GLN A 69 8.15 -13.69 11.55
C GLN A 69 8.96 -14.74 10.76
N TYR A 70 9.15 -14.53 9.46
CA TYR A 70 9.82 -15.46 8.55
C TYR A 70 11.30 -15.16 8.35
N HIS A 71 11.88 -14.29 9.16
CA HIS A 71 13.27 -13.86 9.03
C HIS A 71 14.27 -15.02 8.99
N ALA A 72 14.01 -16.06 9.80
CA ALA A 72 14.89 -17.23 9.91
C ALA A 72 14.88 -18.15 8.67
N VAL A 73 13.82 -18.09 7.85
CA VAL A 73 13.64 -19.00 6.70
C VAL A 73 13.67 -18.27 5.35
N CYS A 74 13.54 -16.95 5.35
CA CYS A 74 13.49 -16.12 4.14
C CYS A 74 14.82 -16.12 3.36
N GLY A 75 15.95 -16.22 4.07
CA GLY A 75 17.28 -16.18 3.46
C GLY A 75 17.69 -14.80 2.91
N PHE A 76 16.89 -13.76 3.10
CA PHE A 76 17.25 -12.40 2.69
C PHE A 76 18.41 -11.87 3.55
N ASP A 77 19.55 -11.61 2.92
CA ASP A 77 20.75 -11.10 3.58
C ASP A 77 21.45 -10.08 2.68
N LEU A 78 21.57 -8.85 3.16
CA LEU A 78 22.27 -7.75 2.44
C LEU A 78 23.77 -8.00 2.22
N GLN A 79 24.38 -8.94 2.94
CA GLN A 79 25.77 -9.31 2.75
C GLN A 79 25.97 -10.23 1.54
N LEU A 80 24.91 -10.83 1.04
CA LEU A 80 24.93 -11.70 -0.12
C LEU A 80 24.69 -10.90 -1.42
N PRO A 81 25.45 -11.17 -2.50
CA PRO A 81 25.22 -10.55 -3.78
C PRO A 81 23.80 -10.83 -4.32
N GLY A 82 23.14 -9.80 -4.83
CA GLY A 82 21.81 -9.94 -5.42
C GLY A 82 20.65 -9.60 -4.48
N PHE A 83 20.90 -9.46 -3.18
CA PHE A 83 19.87 -9.01 -2.25
C PHE A 83 19.93 -7.51 -2.01
N ALA A 84 18.82 -6.82 -2.19
CA ALA A 84 18.69 -5.41 -1.91
C ALA A 84 17.28 -5.05 -1.50
N TYR A 85 17.13 -4.03 -0.66
CA TYR A 85 15.82 -3.46 -0.39
C TYR A 85 15.30 -2.66 -1.58
N ARG A 86 14.04 -2.83 -1.89
CA ARG A 86 13.31 -1.96 -2.80
C ARG A 86 12.94 -0.66 -2.07
N LYS A 87 13.61 0.43 -2.41
CA LYS A 87 13.35 1.73 -1.81
C LYS A 87 12.04 2.29 -2.34
N LEU A 88 11.10 2.58 -1.45
CA LEU A 88 9.86 3.26 -1.78
C LEU A 88 10.01 4.75 -1.41
N PRO A 89 9.86 5.66 -2.36
CA PRO A 89 9.85 7.09 -2.09
C PRO A 89 8.64 7.46 -1.22
N GLU A 90 8.77 8.49 -0.42
CA GLU A 90 7.60 9.14 0.17
C GLU A 90 6.78 9.79 -0.94
N ALA A 91 5.47 9.65 -0.86
CA ALA A 91 4.53 10.22 -1.81
C ALA A 91 3.32 10.77 -1.07
N GLU A 92 2.77 11.86 -1.58
CA GLU A 92 1.52 12.42 -1.07
C GLU A 92 0.32 11.54 -1.48
N ASP A 93 -0.74 11.58 -0.69
CA ASP A 93 -1.96 10.78 -0.95
C ASP A 93 -2.52 11.00 -2.36
N ALA A 94 -2.46 12.25 -2.87
CA ALA A 94 -2.94 12.57 -4.20
C ALA A 94 -2.13 11.87 -5.32
N ASP A 95 -0.81 11.87 -5.21
CA ASP A 95 0.09 11.21 -6.18
C ASP A 95 -0.12 9.68 -6.16
N ILE A 96 -0.37 9.12 -4.97
CA ILE A 96 -0.66 7.69 -4.81
C ILE A 96 -1.99 7.35 -5.49
N MET A 97 -3.03 8.16 -5.30
CA MET A 97 -4.34 7.95 -5.92
C MET A 97 -4.28 8.04 -7.44
N GLU A 98 -3.50 8.97 -7.99
CA GLU A 98 -3.30 9.09 -9.43
C GLU A 98 -2.63 7.83 -10.01
N LYS A 99 -1.56 7.35 -9.39
CA LYS A 99 -0.89 6.11 -9.81
C LYS A 99 -1.78 4.88 -9.71
N MET A 100 -2.62 4.79 -8.67
CA MET A 100 -3.60 3.70 -8.55
C MET A 100 -4.61 3.71 -9.69
N LYS A 101 -5.06 4.90 -10.10
CA LYS A 101 -5.99 5.07 -11.22
C LYS A 101 -5.35 4.66 -12.54
N GLU A 102 -4.12 5.12 -12.82
CA GLU A 102 -3.37 4.73 -14.01
C GLU A 102 -3.19 3.22 -14.12
N ALA A 103 -2.80 2.55 -13.03
CA ALA A 103 -2.63 1.10 -12.99
C ALA A 103 -3.95 0.34 -13.25
N GLY A 104 -5.07 0.82 -12.74
CA GLY A 104 -6.38 0.23 -12.99
C GLY A 104 -6.86 0.41 -14.44
N GLU A 105 -6.50 1.52 -15.10
CA GLU A 105 -6.86 1.80 -16.50
C GLU A 105 -6.04 0.96 -17.50
N GLU A 106 -4.79 0.62 -17.18
CA GLU A 106 -3.93 -0.24 -18.01
C GLU A 106 -4.47 -1.66 -18.11
N GLU A 107 -5.07 -2.19 -17.06
CA GLU A 107 -5.67 -3.53 -17.07
C GLU A 107 -6.96 -3.60 -17.91
N GLY A 108 -7.69 -2.50 -18.03
CA GLY A 108 -8.95 -2.42 -18.76
C GLY A 108 -8.81 -2.39 -20.30
N ARG A 109 -7.60 -2.43 -20.83
CA ARG A 109 -7.30 -2.48 -22.27
C ARG A 109 -6.87 -3.87 -22.70
#